data_424ce06ab472e35fa296c81d591b9101
#
_entry.id   424ce06ab472e35fa296c81d591b9101
#
_cell.length_a   1.000
_cell.length_b   1.000
_cell.length_c   1.000
_cell.angle_alpha   90.00
_cell.angle_beta   90.00
_cell.angle_gamma   90.00
#
_symmetry.space_group_name_H-M   'P 1'
#
loop_
_entity.id
_entity.type
_entity.pdbx_description
1 polymer ?
#
loop_
_entity_poly.entity_id
_entity_poly.type
_entity_poly.pdbx_seq_one_letter_code
_entity_poly.pdbx_strand_id
1 'polypeptide(L)'
;MTMRNVFRKLELRELIVLGLIVAISMILQKISFGTSVTKVGLGFIATVLLGKYFGPFWGGIGAGVADVLSAALFGVGGGMFFGFTISAVVGGIIYGLFFYEQKLVVWKVISAVLLVTIIVNVLLNTYWLTVMYKLDFRGALLQRIPKELIVPWIQMVITWIVLKATERVKIK
;
A
#
# COMPACT_ATOMS: atom_id res chain seq x y z
N MET A 1 -15.53 6.22 -14.41
CA MET A 1 -15.70 5.24 -13.31
C MET A 1 -17.05 5.51 -12.67
N THR A 2 -18.02 4.60 -12.84
CA THR A 2 -19.37 4.79 -12.28
C THR A 2 -19.34 4.40 -10.80
N MET A 3 -19.89 5.21 -9.90
CA MET A 3 -19.93 4.95 -8.44
C MET A 3 -20.46 3.55 -8.08
N ARG A 4 -21.32 2.98 -8.93
CA ARG A 4 -21.91 1.64 -8.77
C ARG A 4 -20.88 0.50 -8.78
N ASN A 5 -19.70 0.68 -9.38
CA ASN A 5 -18.65 -0.35 -9.44
C ASN A 5 -17.71 -0.32 -8.22
N VAL A 6 -17.76 0.73 -7.41
CA VAL A 6 -16.86 0.91 -6.25
C VAL A 6 -17.29 0.03 -5.08
N PHE A 7 -18.61 -0.14 -4.86
CA PHE A 7 -19.20 -0.89 -3.74
C PHE A 7 -19.82 -2.22 -4.15
N ARG A 8 -19.34 -2.84 -5.22
CA ARG A 8 -19.90 -4.10 -5.70
C ARG A 8 -19.69 -5.24 -4.68
N LYS A 9 -20.63 -6.18 -4.64
CA LYS A 9 -20.45 -7.43 -3.90
C LYS A 9 -19.38 -8.27 -4.60
N LEU A 10 -18.48 -8.86 -3.81
CA LEU A 10 -17.48 -9.80 -4.32
C LEU A 10 -18.11 -11.18 -4.43
N GLU A 11 -17.80 -11.90 -5.52
CA GLU A 11 -18.09 -13.30 -5.66
C GLU A 11 -17.15 -14.14 -4.79
N LEU A 12 -17.53 -15.38 -4.47
CA LEU A 12 -16.72 -16.27 -3.63
C LEU A 12 -15.28 -16.43 -4.17
N ARG A 13 -15.16 -16.58 -5.49
CA ARG A 13 -13.85 -16.69 -6.15
C ARG A 13 -12.99 -15.44 -5.91
N GLU A 14 -13.59 -14.28 -5.99
CA GLU A 14 -12.90 -12.99 -5.76
C GLU A 14 -12.49 -12.85 -4.29
N LEU A 15 -13.33 -13.29 -3.35
CA LEU A 15 -12.98 -13.31 -1.92
C LEU A 15 -11.80 -14.22 -1.63
N ILE A 16 -11.73 -15.40 -2.26
CA ILE A 16 -10.58 -16.31 -2.11
C ILE A 16 -9.29 -15.63 -2.61
N VAL A 17 -9.33 -14.99 -3.79
CA VAL A 17 -8.16 -14.30 -4.34
C VAL A 17 -7.77 -13.10 -3.47
N LEU A 18 -8.74 -12.35 -2.95
CA LEU A 18 -8.47 -11.26 -2.02
C LEU A 18 -7.76 -11.77 -0.77
N GLY A 19 -8.24 -12.86 -0.18
CA GLY A 19 -7.60 -13.51 0.97
C GLY A 19 -6.17 -13.97 0.67
N LEU A 20 -5.92 -14.55 -0.51
CA LEU A 20 -4.57 -14.95 -0.93
C LEU A 20 -3.63 -13.74 -1.06
N ILE A 21 -4.08 -12.64 -1.67
CA ILE A 21 -3.26 -11.44 -1.79
C ILE A 21 -3.01 -10.79 -0.43
N VAL A 22 -3.99 -10.82 0.49
CA VAL A 22 -3.82 -10.39 1.88
C VAL A 22 -2.73 -11.23 2.57
N ALA A 23 -2.77 -12.55 2.44
CA ALA A 23 -1.75 -13.43 3.01
C ALA A 23 -0.34 -13.16 2.43
N ILE A 24 -0.24 -12.98 1.11
CA ILE A 24 1.02 -12.57 0.45
C ILE A 24 1.49 -11.21 0.97
N SER A 25 0.56 -10.26 1.17
CA SER A 25 0.88 -8.94 1.74
C SER A 25 1.55 -9.04 3.10
N MET A 26 1.04 -9.92 3.96
CA MET A 26 1.62 -10.13 5.30
C MET A 26 3.06 -10.65 5.23
N ILE A 27 3.36 -11.56 4.31
CA ILE A 27 4.71 -12.08 4.09
C ILE A 27 5.63 -10.98 3.55
N LEU A 28 5.18 -10.24 2.53
CA LEU A 28 5.96 -9.17 1.91
C LEU A 28 6.25 -8.00 2.86
N GLN A 29 5.36 -7.72 3.81
CA GLN A 29 5.59 -6.70 4.84
C GLN A 29 6.74 -7.08 5.79
N LYS A 30 7.00 -8.36 5.99
CA LYS A 30 8.16 -8.84 6.77
C LYS A 30 9.49 -8.63 6.04
N ILE A 31 9.46 -8.71 4.71
CA ILE A 31 10.64 -8.44 3.90
C ILE A 31 10.82 -6.94 3.81
N SER A 32 11.49 -6.39 4.79
CA SER A 32 11.72 -4.95 4.91
C SER A 32 13.15 -4.68 5.35
N PHE A 33 13.72 -3.62 4.77
CA PHE A 33 15.09 -3.19 5.02
C PHE A 33 15.08 -1.80 5.66
N GLY A 34 16.03 -1.54 6.55
CA GLY A 34 16.18 -0.24 7.21
C GLY A 34 15.91 -0.26 8.70
N THR A 35 15.89 0.94 9.29
CA THR A 35 15.65 1.16 10.73
C THR A 35 14.15 1.35 11.01
N SER A 36 13.77 1.42 12.28
CA SER A 36 12.37 1.64 12.68
C SER A 36 11.76 2.92 12.06
N VAL A 37 12.57 3.94 11.81
CA VAL A 37 12.11 5.22 11.21
C VAL A 37 12.17 5.20 9.68
N THR A 38 13.17 4.53 9.08
CA THR A 38 13.43 4.54 7.63
C THR A 38 13.16 3.20 6.95
N LYS A 39 12.19 2.45 7.45
CA LYS A 39 11.85 1.13 6.95
C LYS A 39 11.31 1.18 5.51
N VAL A 40 11.86 0.33 4.65
CA VAL A 40 11.39 0.09 3.28
C VAL A 40 10.92 -1.35 3.18
N GLY A 41 9.64 -1.57 2.93
CA GLY A 41 9.04 -2.90 2.81
C GLY A 41 8.52 -3.17 1.41
N LEU A 42 8.41 -4.44 1.04
CA LEU A 42 7.83 -4.89 -0.23
C LEU A 42 6.29 -5.00 -0.20
N GLY A 43 5.66 -4.70 0.94
CA GLY A 43 4.21 -4.77 1.11
C GLY A 43 3.41 -3.93 0.10
N PHE A 44 4.00 -2.85 -0.43
CA PHE A 44 3.35 -2.01 -1.45
C PHE A 44 2.96 -2.80 -2.70
N ILE A 45 3.70 -3.86 -3.06
CA ILE A 45 3.41 -4.73 -4.22
C ILE A 45 2.02 -5.36 -4.07
N ALA A 46 1.73 -5.92 -2.90
CA ALA A 46 0.42 -6.50 -2.64
C ALA A 46 -0.68 -5.43 -2.59
N THR A 47 -0.40 -4.25 -2.03
CA THR A 47 -1.35 -3.13 -2.01
C THR A 47 -1.69 -2.65 -3.43
N VAL A 48 -0.71 -2.62 -4.34
CA VAL A 48 -0.93 -2.34 -5.76
C VAL A 48 -1.85 -3.38 -6.40
N LEU A 49 -1.62 -4.67 -6.13
CA LEU A 49 -2.47 -5.76 -6.64
C LEU A 49 -3.88 -5.70 -6.08
N LEU A 50 -4.03 -5.44 -4.78
CA LEU A 50 -5.34 -5.22 -4.14
C LEU A 50 -6.08 -4.07 -4.82
N GLY A 51 -5.42 -2.93 -5.02
CA GLY A 51 -6.00 -1.79 -5.72
C GLY A 51 -6.40 -2.12 -7.17
N LYS A 52 -5.52 -2.80 -7.92
CA LYS A 52 -5.75 -3.16 -9.32
C LYS A 52 -6.95 -4.09 -9.52
N TYR A 53 -7.06 -5.14 -8.71
CA TYR A 53 -8.07 -6.18 -8.91
C TYR A 53 -9.40 -5.89 -8.23
N PHE A 54 -9.37 -5.24 -7.08
CA PHE A 54 -10.56 -5.06 -6.25
C PHE A 54 -11.06 -3.61 -6.16
N GLY A 55 -10.31 -2.69 -6.74
CA GLY A 55 -10.69 -1.27 -6.77
C GLY A 55 -10.42 -0.54 -5.45
N PRO A 56 -10.83 0.73 -5.35
CA PRO A 56 -10.46 1.58 -4.21
C PRO A 56 -11.08 1.10 -2.90
N PHE A 57 -12.32 0.67 -2.89
CA PHE A 57 -13.02 0.26 -1.67
C PHE A 57 -12.45 -1.05 -1.11
N TRP A 58 -12.53 -2.14 -1.86
CA TRP A 58 -12.06 -3.45 -1.43
C TRP A 58 -10.53 -3.53 -1.36
N GLY A 59 -9.82 -2.78 -2.22
CA GLY A 59 -8.37 -2.65 -2.14
C GLY A 59 -7.92 -1.95 -0.86
N GLY A 60 -8.63 -0.90 -0.45
CA GLY A 60 -8.40 -0.23 0.83
C GLY A 60 -8.67 -1.14 2.03
N ILE A 61 -9.85 -1.80 2.05
CA ILE A 61 -10.20 -2.76 3.12
C ILE A 61 -9.17 -3.89 3.18
N GLY A 62 -8.83 -4.51 2.04
CA GLY A 62 -7.83 -5.59 1.99
C GLY A 62 -6.46 -5.17 2.50
N ALA A 63 -6.01 -3.96 2.17
CA ALA A 63 -4.75 -3.42 2.66
C ALA A 63 -4.79 -3.17 4.18
N GLY A 64 -5.89 -2.63 4.70
CA GLY A 64 -6.11 -2.43 6.14
C GLY A 64 -6.15 -3.75 6.91
N VAL A 65 -6.87 -4.74 6.41
CA VAL A 65 -6.93 -6.09 7.02
C VAL A 65 -5.54 -6.75 7.01
N ALA A 66 -4.79 -6.65 5.90
CA ALA A 66 -3.44 -7.16 5.82
C ALA A 66 -2.51 -6.52 6.86
N ASP A 67 -2.63 -5.20 7.08
CA ASP A 67 -1.84 -4.47 8.07
C ASP A 67 -2.18 -4.91 9.50
N VAL A 68 -3.47 -4.95 9.85
CA VAL A 68 -3.93 -5.40 11.18
C VAL A 68 -3.48 -6.83 11.46
N LEU A 69 -3.70 -7.75 10.53
CA LEU A 69 -3.29 -9.15 10.70
C LEU A 69 -1.76 -9.29 10.79
N SER A 70 -1.02 -8.53 9.98
CA SER A 70 0.44 -8.51 10.03
C SER A 70 0.96 -7.99 11.37
N ALA A 71 0.36 -6.93 11.90
CA ALA A 71 0.70 -6.37 13.21
C ALA A 71 0.35 -7.34 14.35
N ALA A 72 -0.83 -7.97 14.30
CA ALA A 72 -1.30 -8.91 15.33
C ALA A 72 -0.46 -10.20 15.38
N LEU A 73 -0.15 -10.79 14.22
CA LEU A 73 0.53 -12.08 14.15
C LEU A 73 2.06 -11.96 14.24
N PHE A 74 2.61 -10.86 13.81
CA PHE A 74 4.05 -10.73 13.65
C PHE A 74 4.69 -9.61 14.49
N GLY A 75 3.90 -8.78 15.14
CA GLY A 75 4.42 -7.66 15.93
C GLY A 75 5.33 -6.71 15.15
N VAL A 76 5.08 -6.53 13.87
CA VAL A 76 5.96 -5.80 12.97
C VAL A 76 6.00 -4.32 13.34
N GLY A 77 7.14 -3.86 13.82
CA GLY A 77 7.45 -2.43 13.90
C GLY A 77 7.05 -1.69 15.17
N GLY A 78 6.94 -2.38 16.32
CA GLY A 78 6.72 -1.69 17.61
C GLY A 78 5.33 -1.84 18.22
N GLY A 79 4.56 -2.83 17.78
CA GLY A 79 3.21 -3.08 18.27
C GLY A 79 2.12 -2.68 17.28
N MET A 80 0.90 -2.99 17.64
CA MET A 80 -0.28 -2.67 16.83
C MET A 80 -0.60 -1.17 16.98
N PHE A 81 -0.38 -0.40 15.93
CA PHE A 81 -0.70 1.02 15.89
C PHE A 81 -1.64 1.32 14.73
N PHE A 82 -2.90 1.63 15.04
CA PHE A 82 -3.96 1.84 14.05
C PHE A 82 -3.68 2.94 13.03
N GLY A 83 -2.78 3.88 13.33
CA GLY A 83 -2.37 4.91 12.37
C GLY A 83 -1.79 4.32 11.09
N PHE A 84 -0.96 3.27 11.19
CA PHE A 84 -0.40 2.61 10.01
C PHE A 84 -1.48 1.86 9.22
N THR A 85 -2.48 1.33 9.89
CA THR A 85 -3.64 0.73 9.23
C THR A 85 -4.41 1.76 8.39
N ILE A 86 -4.62 2.97 8.92
CA ILE A 86 -5.21 4.08 8.16
C ILE A 86 -4.35 4.40 6.94
N SER A 87 -3.04 4.45 7.10
CA SER A 87 -2.10 4.65 5.98
C SER A 87 -2.20 3.55 4.92
N ALA A 88 -2.33 2.29 5.33
CA ALA A 88 -2.48 1.16 4.43
C ALA A 88 -3.80 1.26 3.63
N VAL A 89 -4.91 1.59 4.31
CA VAL A 89 -6.22 1.81 3.68
C VAL A 89 -6.14 2.93 2.64
N VAL A 90 -5.58 4.08 3.00
CA VAL A 90 -5.41 5.22 2.08
C VAL A 90 -4.55 4.84 0.88
N GLY A 91 -3.46 4.12 1.09
CA GLY A 91 -2.62 3.60 0.00
C GLY A 91 -3.37 2.67 -0.95
N GLY A 92 -4.16 1.74 -0.41
CA GLY A 92 -5.02 0.84 -1.17
C GLY A 92 -6.08 1.58 -2.00
N ILE A 93 -6.69 2.62 -1.42
CA ILE A 93 -7.65 3.49 -2.12
C ILE A 93 -6.97 4.22 -3.28
N ILE A 94 -5.81 4.85 -3.06
CA ILE A 94 -5.08 5.58 -4.11
C ILE A 94 -4.74 4.64 -5.26
N TYR A 95 -4.12 3.48 -4.99
CA TYR A 95 -3.80 2.52 -6.05
C TYR A 95 -5.05 2.01 -6.76
N GLY A 96 -6.15 1.79 -6.04
CA GLY A 96 -7.42 1.39 -6.63
C GLY A 96 -8.01 2.44 -7.58
N LEU A 97 -7.92 3.72 -7.23
CA LEU A 97 -8.38 4.82 -8.10
C LEU A 97 -7.59 4.92 -9.41
N PHE A 98 -6.30 4.64 -9.37
CA PHE A 98 -5.44 4.75 -10.55
C PHE A 98 -5.41 3.50 -11.43
N PHE A 99 -5.60 2.29 -10.85
CA PHE A 99 -5.32 1.05 -11.58
C PHE A 99 -6.55 0.17 -11.82
N TYR A 100 -7.64 0.33 -11.04
CA TYR A 100 -8.82 -0.51 -11.19
C TYR A 100 -9.54 -0.23 -12.50
N GLU A 101 -9.71 -1.28 -13.33
CA GLU A 101 -10.36 -1.19 -14.65
C GLU A 101 -9.79 -0.09 -15.57
N GLN A 102 -8.52 0.26 -15.36
CA GLN A 102 -7.85 1.31 -16.11
C GLN A 102 -6.78 0.72 -17.01
N LYS A 103 -6.60 1.35 -18.19
CA LYS A 103 -5.45 1.02 -19.06
C LYS A 103 -4.16 1.38 -18.34
N LEU A 104 -3.17 0.46 -18.40
CA LEU A 104 -1.85 0.69 -17.85
C LEU A 104 -1.12 1.74 -18.68
N VAL A 105 -0.83 2.87 -18.07
CA VAL A 105 -0.08 3.98 -18.66
C VAL A 105 0.99 4.42 -17.68
N VAL A 106 2.21 4.67 -18.14
CA VAL A 106 3.35 5.07 -17.30
C VAL A 106 3.02 6.26 -16.40
N TRP A 107 2.36 7.27 -16.95
CA TRP A 107 1.96 8.46 -16.19
C TRP A 107 1.09 8.14 -14.98
N LYS A 108 0.16 7.19 -15.09
CA LYS A 108 -0.69 6.78 -13.96
C LYS A 108 0.13 6.11 -12.86
N VAL A 109 1.14 5.33 -13.20
CA VAL A 109 2.04 4.70 -12.22
C VAL A 109 2.85 5.77 -11.50
N ILE A 110 3.42 6.72 -12.23
CA ILE A 110 4.17 7.83 -11.65
C ILE A 110 3.27 8.61 -10.68
N SER A 111 2.08 9.03 -11.13
CA SER A 111 1.15 9.82 -10.31
C SER A 111 0.67 9.05 -9.07
N ALA A 112 0.35 7.77 -9.20
CA ALA A 112 -0.09 6.94 -8.07
C ALA A 112 1.01 6.78 -7.02
N VAL A 113 2.24 6.45 -7.45
CA VAL A 113 3.37 6.28 -6.53
C VAL A 113 3.75 7.59 -5.87
N LEU A 114 3.77 8.71 -6.60
CA LEU A 114 4.05 10.03 -6.02
C LEU A 114 2.97 10.44 -5.00
N LEU A 115 1.69 10.22 -5.30
CA LEU A 115 0.60 10.50 -4.36
C LEU A 115 0.72 9.66 -3.09
N VAL A 116 0.99 8.36 -3.22
CA VAL A 116 1.22 7.49 -2.06
C VAL A 116 2.46 7.95 -1.28
N THR A 117 3.53 8.32 -1.96
CA THR A 117 4.73 8.83 -1.29
C THR A 117 4.42 10.09 -0.48
N ILE A 118 3.75 11.06 -1.08
CA ILE A 118 3.48 12.35 -0.41
C ILE A 118 2.44 12.15 0.71
N ILE A 119 1.28 11.57 0.41
CA ILE A 119 0.17 11.49 1.36
C ILE A 119 0.44 10.43 2.43
N VAL A 120 0.84 9.22 2.01
CA VAL A 120 0.96 8.08 2.93
C VAL A 120 2.32 8.10 3.62
N ASN A 121 3.41 8.14 2.85
CA ASN A 121 4.73 7.99 3.45
C ASN A 121 5.22 9.27 4.14
N VAL A 122 5.15 10.42 3.46
CA VAL A 122 5.67 11.68 4.00
C VAL A 122 4.72 12.27 5.06
N LEU A 123 3.43 12.38 4.78
CA LEU A 123 2.50 13.00 5.73
C LEU A 123 2.05 12.01 6.81
N LEU A 124 1.26 10.98 6.45
CA LEU A 124 0.64 10.09 7.43
C LEU A 124 1.67 9.29 8.23
N ASN A 125 2.56 8.56 7.57
CA ASN A 125 3.50 7.70 8.28
C ASN A 125 4.52 8.48 9.10
N THR A 126 4.93 9.68 8.66
CA THR A 126 5.81 10.52 9.49
C THR A 126 5.05 11.03 10.72
N TYR A 127 3.81 11.48 10.55
CA TYR A 127 2.96 11.89 11.67
C TYR A 127 2.78 10.76 12.69
N TRP A 128 2.44 9.55 12.24
CA TRP A 128 2.27 8.40 13.14
C TRP A 128 3.55 8.05 13.90
N LEU A 129 4.71 8.13 13.25
CA LEU A 129 5.99 7.90 13.91
C LEU A 129 6.27 8.95 15.01
N THR A 130 5.90 10.22 14.79
CA THR A 130 6.07 11.25 15.82
C THR A 130 5.19 10.96 17.04
N VAL A 131 3.95 10.55 16.81
CA VAL A 131 3.02 10.17 17.89
C VAL A 131 3.52 8.92 18.64
N MET A 132 3.97 7.90 17.90
CA MET A 132 4.37 6.62 18.46
C MET A 132 5.68 6.69 19.25
N TYR A 133 6.68 7.38 18.72
CA TYR A 133 8.01 7.47 19.32
C TYR A 133 8.27 8.78 20.07
N LYS A 134 7.26 9.66 20.17
CA LYS A 134 7.39 11.00 20.77
C LYS A 134 8.54 11.83 20.17
N LEU A 135 8.74 11.71 18.87
CA LEU A 135 9.76 12.42 18.13
C LEU A 135 9.25 13.79 17.69
N ASP A 136 10.17 14.75 17.50
CA ASP A 136 9.82 15.99 16.78
C ASP A 136 9.53 15.69 15.30
N PHE A 137 8.46 16.29 14.78
CA PHE A 137 8.02 16.06 13.38
C PHE A 137 9.10 16.44 12.37
N ARG A 138 9.77 17.57 12.60
CA ARG A 138 10.84 18.05 11.70
C ARG A 138 12.02 17.09 11.71
N GLY A 139 12.43 16.63 12.89
CA GLY A 139 13.51 15.65 13.04
C GLY A 139 13.21 14.32 12.37
N ALA A 140 12.00 13.80 12.56
CA ALA A 140 11.53 12.57 11.90
C ALA A 140 11.46 12.73 10.38
N LEU A 141 10.96 13.88 9.89
CA LEU A 141 10.88 14.16 8.46
C LEU A 141 12.28 14.24 7.82
N LEU A 142 13.21 14.97 8.43
CA LEU A 142 14.58 15.12 7.93
C LEU A 142 15.30 13.78 7.80
N GLN A 143 15.12 12.87 8.75
CA GLN A 143 15.68 11.51 8.70
C GLN A 143 15.10 10.68 7.55
N ARG A 144 13.87 10.97 7.11
CA ARG A 144 13.16 10.21 6.08
C ARG A 144 13.34 10.77 4.66
N ILE A 145 13.67 12.05 4.51
CA ILE A 145 13.86 12.70 3.21
C ILE A 145 14.75 11.88 2.25
N PRO A 146 15.95 11.41 2.62
CA PRO A 146 16.81 10.67 1.70
C PRO A 146 16.13 9.41 1.17
N LYS A 147 15.40 8.69 2.02
CA LYS A 147 14.62 7.51 1.63
C LYS A 147 13.48 7.89 0.69
N GLU A 148 12.70 8.91 1.03
CA GLU A 148 11.53 9.30 0.25
C GLU A 148 11.89 9.94 -1.10
N LEU A 149 13.15 10.36 -1.29
CA LEU A 149 13.66 10.80 -2.59
C LEU A 149 14.09 9.63 -3.50
N ILE A 150 14.61 8.55 -2.93
CA ILE A 150 15.18 7.43 -3.69
C ILE A 150 14.14 6.31 -3.92
N VAL A 151 13.43 5.90 -2.86
CA VAL A 151 12.55 4.73 -2.86
C VAL A 151 11.41 4.82 -3.88
N PRO A 152 10.75 5.97 -4.11
CA PRO A 152 9.65 6.06 -5.07
C PRO A 152 10.05 5.68 -6.50
N TRP A 153 11.28 5.97 -6.93
CA TRP A 153 11.76 5.58 -8.26
C TRP A 153 11.82 4.07 -8.40
N ILE A 154 12.34 3.38 -7.39
CA ILE A 154 12.37 1.91 -7.34
C ILE A 154 10.94 1.35 -7.33
N GLN A 155 10.07 1.94 -6.52
CA GLN A 155 8.66 1.55 -6.44
C GLN A 155 7.93 1.74 -7.77
N MET A 156 8.20 2.81 -8.52
CA MET A 156 7.62 3.03 -9.85
C MET A 156 8.00 1.91 -10.82
N VAL A 157 9.28 1.54 -10.87
CA VAL A 157 9.77 0.46 -11.74
C VAL A 157 9.13 -0.88 -11.36
N ILE A 158 9.16 -1.23 -10.08
CA ILE A 158 8.57 -2.50 -9.60
C ILE A 158 7.05 -2.51 -9.85
N THR A 159 6.36 -1.41 -9.54
CA THR A 159 4.91 -1.28 -9.79
C THR A 159 4.58 -1.47 -11.27
N TRP A 160 5.36 -0.86 -12.16
CA TRP A 160 5.19 -1.02 -13.61
C TRP A 160 5.36 -2.49 -14.03
N ILE A 161 6.44 -3.14 -13.57
CA ILE A 161 6.71 -4.55 -13.90
C ILE A 161 5.58 -5.45 -13.41
N VAL A 162 5.15 -5.29 -12.15
CA VAL A 162 4.08 -6.08 -11.54
C VAL A 162 2.76 -5.89 -12.27
N LEU A 163 2.38 -4.65 -12.57
CA LEU A 163 1.15 -4.35 -13.29
C LEU A 163 1.17 -4.90 -14.71
N LYS A 164 2.31 -4.83 -15.40
CA LYS A 164 2.49 -5.38 -16.75
C LYS A 164 2.45 -6.90 -16.74
N ALA A 165 3.13 -7.54 -15.80
CA ALA A 165 3.10 -9.01 -15.64
C ALA A 165 1.69 -9.54 -15.35
N THR A 166 0.90 -8.78 -14.61
CA THR A 166 -0.46 -9.16 -14.21
C THR A 166 -1.56 -8.62 -15.15
N GLU A 167 -1.19 -7.95 -16.26
CA GLU A 167 -2.17 -7.36 -17.20
C GLU A 167 -3.07 -8.40 -17.86
N ARG A 168 -2.52 -9.59 -18.13
CA ARG A 168 -3.23 -10.71 -18.76
C ARG A 168 -4.08 -11.53 -17.79
N VAL A 169 -3.87 -11.36 -16.48
CA VAL A 169 -4.59 -12.11 -15.46
C VAL A 169 -5.91 -11.41 -15.18
N LYS A 170 -7.01 -12.06 -15.55
CA LYS A 170 -8.38 -11.63 -15.21
C LYS A 170 -8.92 -12.50 -14.09
N ILE A 171 -9.39 -11.89 -13.01
CA ILE A 171 -9.99 -12.60 -11.86
C ILE A 171 -11.49 -12.80 -12.04
N LYS A 172 -12.09 -12.02 -12.95
CA LYS A 172 -13.49 -12.17 -13.39
C LYS A 172 -13.64 -13.25 -14.45
#